data_8ef9fa36c69ff9de902bcbbe8cd9b45a
#
_entry.id   8ef9fa36c69ff9de902bcbbe8cd9b45a
#
_cell.length_a   1.000
_cell.length_b   1.000
_cell.length_c   1.000
_cell.angle_alpha   90.00
_cell.angle_beta   90.00
_cell.angle_gamma   90.00
#
_symmetry.space_group_name_H-M   'P 1'
#
loop_
_entity.id
_entity.type
_entity.pdbx_description
1 polymer ?
#
loop_
_entity_poly.entity_id
_entity_poly.type
_entity_poly.pdbx_seq_one_letter_code
_entity_poly.pdbx_strand_id
1 'polypeptide(L)'
;MTEELKSAIERAAAALKAFGAREVYVFGSAATGTMDEYSDVDLAVSGLPPEVFYRAMGKAGDILQRPLDLVDLDDDNPFIRYLKEEKELVRVA
;
A
#
# COMPACT_ATOMS: atom_id res chain seq x y z
N MET A 1 9.51 8.94 -9.26
CA MET A 1 9.83 7.92 -8.21
C MET A 1 11.17 7.31 -8.55
N THR A 2 12.06 7.16 -7.56
CA THR A 2 13.37 6.53 -7.77
C THR A 2 13.23 5.02 -7.93
N GLU A 3 14.21 4.40 -8.57
CA GLU A 3 14.25 2.94 -8.68
C GLU A 3 14.37 2.28 -7.31
N GLU A 4 15.06 2.91 -6.37
CA GLU A 4 15.19 2.41 -5.00
C GLU A 4 13.85 2.36 -4.29
N LEU A 5 13.05 3.42 -4.43
CA LEU A 5 11.74 3.47 -3.82
C LEU A 5 10.78 2.48 -4.50
N LYS A 6 10.84 2.38 -5.82
CA LYS A 6 10.03 1.42 -6.56
C LYS A 6 10.33 0.00 -6.10
N SER A 7 11.62 -0.34 -5.97
CA SER A 7 12.05 -1.65 -5.48
C SER A 7 11.56 -1.89 -4.04
N ALA A 8 11.64 -0.87 -3.19
CA ALA A 8 11.16 -1.00 -1.81
C ALA A 8 9.65 -1.25 -1.76
N ILE A 9 8.88 -0.56 -2.60
CA ILE A 9 7.43 -0.77 -2.69
C ILE A 9 7.12 -2.19 -3.15
N GLU A 10 7.86 -2.70 -4.13
CA GLU A 10 7.67 -4.08 -4.60
C GLU A 10 7.96 -5.10 -3.51
N ARG A 11 9.03 -4.88 -2.73
CA ARG A 11 9.38 -5.76 -1.61
C ARG A 11 8.35 -5.67 -0.47
N ALA A 12 7.86 -4.48 -0.19
CA ALA A 12 6.80 -4.29 0.81
C ALA A 12 5.52 -5.00 0.37
N ALA A 13 5.17 -4.89 -0.91
CA ALA A 13 4.00 -5.57 -1.46
C ALA A 13 4.15 -7.09 -1.35
N ALA A 14 5.35 -7.63 -1.63
CA ALA A 14 5.60 -9.06 -1.48
C ALA A 14 5.43 -9.51 -0.02
N ALA A 15 5.87 -8.70 0.94
CA ALA A 15 5.67 -9.00 2.35
C ALA A 15 4.18 -9.02 2.72
N LEU A 16 3.40 -8.06 2.21
CA LEU A 16 1.96 -8.03 2.45
C LEU A 16 1.27 -9.27 1.88
N LYS A 17 1.69 -9.71 0.70
CA LYS A 17 1.16 -10.95 0.12
C LYS A 17 1.54 -12.17 0.95
N ALA A 18 2.75 -12.19 1.51
CA ALA A 18 3.17 -13.27 2.39
C ALA A 18 2.32 -13.36 3.65
N PHE A 19 1.78 -12.23 4.12
CA PHE A 19 0.83 -12.21 5.24
C PHE A 19 -0.59 -12.59 4.85
N GLY A 20 -0.87 -12.72 3.55
CA GLY A 20 -2.16 -13.21 3.08
C GLY A 20 -2.93 -12.26 2.17
N ALA A 21 -2.41 -11.07 1.88
CA ALA A 21 -3.08 -10.16 0.96
C ALA A 21 -3.20 -10.80 -0.43
N ARG A 22 -4.35 -10.64 -1.06
CA ARG A 22 -4.57 -11.13 -2.42
C ARG A 22 -4.09 -10.14 -3.45
N GLU A 23 -4.26 -8.85 -3.18
CA GLU A 23 -3.88 -7.79 -4.09
C GLU A 23 -3.31 -6.63 -3.29
N VAL A 24 -2.31 -5.95 -3.86
CA VAL A 24 -1.69 -4.77 -3.26
C VAL A 24 -1.63 -3.66 -4.31
N TYR A 25 -2.04 -2.46 -3.89
CA TYR A 25 -2.09 -1.28 -4.75
C TYR A 25 -1.35 -0.12 -4.10
N VAL A 26 -0.85 0.80 -4.93
CA VAL A 26 -0.42 2.11 -4.46
C VAL A 26 -1.49 3.14 -4.82
N PHE A 27 -1.57 4.21 -4.02
CA PHE A 27 -2.43 5.35 -4.34
C PHE A 27 -1.75 6.63 -3.87
N GLY A 28 -2.43 7.77 -4.05
CA GLY A 28 -1.84 9.06 -3.67
C GLY A 28 -0.61 9.41 -4.50
N SER A 29 0.38 10.05 -3.88
CA SER A 29 1.56 10.54 -4.59
C SER A 29 2.39 9.42 -5.23
N ALA A 30 2.40 8.22 -4.65
CA ALA A 30 3.11 7.08 -5.23
C ALA A 30 2.48 6.65 -6.57
N ALA A 31 1.16 6.74 -6.69
CA ALA A 31 0.45 6.36 -7.92
C ALA A 31 0.63 7.41 -9.02
N THR A 32 0.74 8.69 -8.66
CA THR A 32 0.85 9.79 -9.61
C THR A 32 2.29 10.16 -9.96
N GLY A 33 3.27 9.59 -9.26
CA GLY A 33 4.68 9.90 -9.49
C GLY A 33 5.12 11.24 -8.91
N THR A 34 4.33 11.84 -8.03
CA THR A 34 4.65 13.15 -7.43
C THR A 34 5.33 13.03 -6.06
N MET A 35 5.74 11.82 -5.68
CA MET A 35 6.44 11.58 -4.43
C MET A 35 7.81 12.23 -4.40
N ASP A 36 8.16 12.75 -3.22
CA ASP A 36 9.53 13.18 -2.92
C ASP A 36 10.08 12.32 -1.76
N GLU A 37 11.27 12.65 -1.28
CA GLU A 37 11.92 11.88 -0.23
C GLU A 37 11.23 11.96 1.13
N TYR A 38 10.33 12.92 1.31
CA TYR A 38 9.59 13.12 2.56
C TYR A 38 8.14 12.63 2.49
N SER A 39 7.68 12.20 1.33
CA SER A 39 6.31 11.72 1.15
C SER A 39 6.07 10.41 1.86
N ASP A 40 4.89 10.26 2.46
CA ASP A 40 4.43 8.97 2.97
C ASP A 40 4.07 8.07 1.80
N VAL A 41 4.23 6.75 2.00
CA VAL A 41 3.78 5.79 1.01
C VAL A 41 2.35 5.37 1.36
N ASP A 42 1.45 5.46 0.39
CA ASP A 42 0.06 5.06 0.54
C ASP A 42 -0.17 3.73 -0.19
N LEU A 43 -0.48 2.69 0.57
CA LEU A 43 -0.77 1.36 0.02
C LEU A 43 -2.17 0.92 0.42
N ALA A 44 -2.78 0.13 -0.45
CA ALA A 44 -4.08 -0.47 -0.20
C ALA A 44 -4.00 -1.96 -0.47
N VAL A 45 -4.68 -2.75 0.36
CA VAL A 45 -4.67 -4.21 0.23
C VAL A 45 -6.08 -4.76 0.20
N SER A 46 -6.26 -5.90 -0.46
CA SER A 46 -7.48 -6.69 -0.37
C SER A 46 -7.14 -8.09 0.10
N GLY A 47 -8.05 -8.71 0.85
CA GLY A 47 -7.90 -10.08 1.30
C GLY A 47 -6.95 -10.30 2.46
N LEU A 48 -6.37 -9.24 3.04
CA LEU A 48 -5.47 -9.37 4.18
C LEU A 48 -6.28 -9.66 5.44
N PRO A 49 -5.99 -10.77 6.17
CA PRO A 49 -6.73 -11.09 7.38
C PRO A 49 -6.59 -9.99 8.45
N PRO A 50 -7.71 -9.58 9.09
CA PRO A 50 -7.67 -8.52 10.09
C PRO A 50 -6.71 -8.78 11.24
N GLU A 51 -6.57 -10.03 11.67
CA GLU A 51 -5.73 -10.39 12.82
C GLU A 51 -4.24 -10.19 12.57
N VAL A 52 -3.81 -10.08 11.30
CA VAL A 52 -2.40 -9.84 10.98
C VAL A 52 -2.17 -8.45 10.37
N PHE A 53 -3.22 -7.64 10.24
CA PHE A 53 -3.15 -6.36 9.52
C PHE A 53 -2.05 -5.45 10.06
N TYR A 54 -2.03 -5.21 11.38
CA TYR A 54 -1.05 -4.29 11.96
C TYR A 54 0.35 -4.87 11.94
N ARG A 55 0.49 -6.19 12.08
CA ARG A 55 1.79 -6.83 11.96
C ARG A 55 2.35 -6.73 10.54
N ALA A 56 1.49 -6.94 9.56
CA ALA A 56 1.86 -6.81 8.16
C ALA A 56 2.24 -5.37 7.82
N MET A 57 1.47 -4.39 8.32
CA MET A 57 1.77 -2.98 8.13
C MET A 57 3.14 -2.62 8.72
N GLY A 58 3.44 -3.11 9.92
CA GLY A 58 4.74 -2.86 10.55
C GLY A 58 5.90 -3.42 9.73
N LYS A 59 5.74 -4.64 9.20
CA LYS A 59 6.78 -5.26 8.37
C LYS A 59 6.99 -4.47 7.07
N ALA A 60 5.91 -4.09 6.42
CA ALA A 60 5.99 -3.31 5.18
C ALA A 60 6.63 -1.94 5.44
N GLY A 61 6.27 -1.29 6.55
CA GLY A 61 6.87 -0.02 6.92
C GLY A 61 8.36 -0.12 7.18
N ASP A 62 8.79 -1.21 7.81
CA ASP A 62 10.22 -1.46 8.05
C ASP A 62 10.98 -1.60 6.73
N ILE A 63 10.38 -2.27 5.75
CA ILE A 63 10.99 -2.43 4.43
C ILE A 63 11.10 -1.08 3.73
N LEU A 64 10.04 -0.27 3.81
CA LEU A 64 9.99 1.02 3.12
C LEU A 64 10.88 2.08 3.75
N GLN A 65 11.18 1.97 5.05
CA GLN A 65 12.00 2.95 5.79
C GLN A 65 11.42 4.37 5.72
N ARG A 66 10.08 4.48 5.66
CA ARG A 66 9.35 5.75 5.70
C ARG A 66 7.92 5.49 6.16
N PRO A 67 7.19 6.53 6.58
CA PRO A 67 5.81 6.34 7.03
C PRO A 67 4.96 5.68 5.96
N LEU A 68 4.18 4.70 6.40
CA LEU A 68 3.28 3.95 5.53
C LEU A 68 1.84 4.16 6.00
N ASP A 69 0.97 4.54 5.08
CA ASP A 69 -0.46 4.56 5.31
C ASP A 69 -1.06 3.36 4.57
N LEU A 70 -1.54 2.39 5.33
CA LEU A 70 -2.09 1.15 4.76
C LEU A 70 -3.59 1.09 5.02
N VAL A 71 -4.37 0.96 3.94
CA VAL A 71 -5.82 0.86 4.04
C VAL A 71 -6.29 -0.50 3.55
N ASP A 72 -7.41 -0.96 4.12
CA ASP A 72 -8.03 -2.23 3.78
C ASP A 72 -9.19 -1.98 2.80
N LEU A 73 -9.02 -2.46 1.56
CA LEU A 73 -10.04 -2.28 0.51
C LEU A 73 -11.30 -3.12 0.76
N ASP A 74 -11.23 -4.06 1.70
CA ASP A 74 -12.39 -4.87 2.07
C ASP A 74 -13.30 -4.13 3.06
N ASP A 75 -12.84 -3.01 3.63
CA ASP A 75 -13.70 -2.14 4.43
C ASP A 75 -14.70 -1.44 3.53
N ASP A 76 -15.89 -1.16 4.09
CA ASP A 76 -16.92 -0.41 3.40
C ASP A 76 -17.12 0.94 4.09
N ASN A 77 -16.46 1.97 3.54
CA ASN A 77 -16.57 3.34 4.04
C ASN A 77 -16.43 4.30 2.86
N PRO A 78 -16.78 5.60 3.05
CA PRO A 78 -16.75 6.56 1.94
C PRO A 78 -15.38 6.72 1.30
N PHE A 79 -14.30 6.66 2.09
CA PHE A 79 -12.96 6.79 1.55
C PHE A 79 -12.59 5.63 0.63
N ILE A 80 -12.90 4.40 1.05
CA ILE A 80 -12.62 3.21 0.24
C ILE A 80 -13.44 3.22 -1.05
N ARG A 81 -14.71 3.62 -0.95
CA ARG A 81 -15.56 3.77 -2.15
C ARG A 81 -15.00 4.80 -3.11
N TYR A 82 -14.51 5.93 -2.57
CA TYR A 82 -13.87 6.97 -3.37
C TYR A 82 -12.65 6.42 -4.12
N LEU A 83 -11.77 5.70 -3.44
CA LEU A 83 -10.58 5.13 -4.08
C LEU A 83 -10.95 4.20 -5.24
N LYS A 84 -11.97 3.37 -5.06
CA LYS A 84 -12.40 2.43 -6.08
C LYS A 84 -13.07 3.12 -7.26
N GLU A 85 -13.94 4.10 -6.99
CA GLU A 85 -14.72 4.79 -8.01
C GLU A 85 -13.85 5.70 -8.87
N GLU A 86 -12.91 6.42 -8.25
CA GLU A 86 -12.04 7.36 -8.95
C GLU A 86 -10.84 6.67 -9.63
N LYS A 87 -10.71 5.35 -9.45
CA LYS A 87 -9.63 4.56 -10.05
C LYS A 87 -8.25 5.10 -9.69
N GLU A 88 -8.13 5.58 -8.46
CA GLU A 88 -6.87 6.12 -7.94
C GLU A 88 -5.87 5.03 -7.55
N LEU A 89 -6.24 3.76 -7.74
CA LEU A 89 -5.44 2.62 -7.33
C LEU A 89 -4.62 2.08 -8.50
N VAL A 90 -3.31 1.91 -8.28
CA VAL A 90 -2.42 1.28 -9.26
C VAL A 90 -1.90 -0.02 -8.65
N ARG A 91 -2.20 -1.13 -9.31
CA ARG A 91 -1.83 -2.45 -8.78
C ARG A 91 -0.33 -2.68 -8.88
N VAL A 92 0.28 -3.17 -7.80
CA VAL A 92 1.72 -3.48 -7.75
C VAL A 92 2.00 -4.95 -7.44
N ALA A 93 0.99 -5.68 -6.97
CA ALA A 93 1.16 -7.12 -6.75
C ALA A 93 -0.18 -7.86 -6.70
#